data_d04382788188c1525686f98dc3563eb9
#
_entry.id   d04382788188c1525686f98dc3563eb9
#
_cell.length_a   1.000
_cell.length_b   1.000
_cell.length_c   1.000
_cell.angle_alpha   90.00
_cell.angle_beta   90.00
_cell.angle_gamma   90.00
#
_symmetry.space_group_name_H-M   'P 1'
#
loop_
_entity.id
_entity.type
_entity.pdbx_description
1 polymer ?
#
loop_
_entity_poly.entity_id
_entity_poly.type
_entity_poly.pdbx_seq_one_letter_code
_entity_poly.pdbx_strand_id
1 'polypeptide(L)'
;MDLSELFKKLPEPIQKSEKVFIYSMKITRFLRKGNTSTVQPNLTLTQEDMIATGTLKDIQSLYLELLRFIDNVCNKYNLEYCLTYGTLLGAIRHEGFIPWDDDCDILMIREDYDKLIEVLPKEINKYKFLKENCALTRLINEKDNYFTDLNNIYDKELGHEEFFKRPGLGKSLFLQIGWLKPMVKLDIFPFDYIKSDSIDYYKKNYLVQKLHFRNLYDKKDFSFKKEFDKKFKKLGFSYTPTKFIAEGIDASFSDNFAPFKEDLIFPTTTKKFEQYELKCPNKSEELLKMWYGNYMEIPKNVVIHEYVEYNKSLFESQKKMDEAFEKVINYLKKINDDFN
;
A
#
# COMPACT_ATOMS: atom_id res chain seq x y z
N MET A 1 -13.21 27.06 6.90
CA MET A 1 -14.10 26.14 7.64
C MET A 1 -14.08 24.81 6.89
N ASP A 2 -13.60 23.76 7.52
CA ASP A 2 -13.44 22.45 6.89
C ASP A 2 -14.83 21.83 6.68
N LEU A 3 -15.15 21.48 5.42
CA LEU A 3 -16.44 20.85 5.06
C LEU A 3 -16.60 19.47 5.71
N SER A 4 -15.53 18.79 6.06
CA SER A 4 -15.58 17.52 6.79
C SER A 4 -16.15 17.71 8.19
N GLU A 5 -15.81 18.83 8.85
CA GLU A 5 -16.36 19.24 10.14
C GLU A 5 -17.82 19.68 10.04
N LEU A 6 -18.19 20.33 8.92
CA LEU A 6 -19.59 20.70 8.67
C LEU A 6 -20.44 19.47 8.42
N PHE A 7 -19.92 18.48 7.68
CA PHE A 7 -20.61 17.23 7.40
C PHE A 7 -20.85 16.42 8.67
N LYS A 8 -19.88 16.36 9.59
CA LYS A 8 -20.03 15.71 10.91
C LYS A 8 -21.11 16.34 11.79
N LYS A 9 -21.44 17.60 11.55
CA LYS A 9 -22.50 18.34 12.30
C LYS A 9 -23.90 18.16 11.72
N LEU A 10 -24.04 17.52 10.55
CA LEU A 10 -25.35 17.24 9.97
C LEU A 10 -26.06 16.12 10.77
N PRO A 11 -27.42 16.14 10.85
CA PRO A 11 -28.17 15.05 11.45
C PRO A 11 -27.83 13.70 10.81
N GLU A 12 -27.81 12.66 11.64
CA GLU A 12 -27.38 11.29 11.22
C GLU A 12 -28.12 10.75 9.98
N PRO A 13 -29.44 10.97 9.79
CA PRO A 13 -30.12 10.57 8.57
C PRO A 13 -29.60 11.26 7.31
N ILE A 14 -29.12 12.50 7.44
CA ILE A 14 -28.56 13.28 6.32
C ILE A 14 -27.14 12.82 6.03
N GLN A 15 -26.33 12.53 7.06
CA GLN A 15 -24.99 11.96 6.89
C GLN A 15 -25.05 10.58 6.22
N LYS A 16 -26.09 9.81 6.46
CA LYS A 16 -26.35 8.49 5.85
C LYS A 16 -26.94 8.58 4.44
N SER A 17 -27.32 9.76 3.99
CA SER A 17 -27.84 9.96 2.63
C SER A 17 -26.71 9.88 1.62
N GLU A 18 -26.73 8.84 0.80
CA GLU A 18 -25.75 8.59 -0.28
C GLU A 18 -25.60 9.82 -1.22
N LYS A 19 -26.68 10.52 -1.51
CA LYS A 19 -26.69 11.72 -2.36
C LYS A 19 -25.99 12.92 -1.71
N VAL A 20 -26.27 13.19 -0.45
CA VAL A 20 -25.64 14.31 0.29
C VAL A 20 -24.16 14.07 0.46
N PHE A 21 -23.78 12.83 0.69
CA PHE A 21 -22.40 12.43 0.83
C PHE A 21 -21.62 12.59 -0.49
N ILE A 22 -22.15 12.12 -1.62
CA ILE A 22 -21.55 12.31 -2.95
C ILE A 22 -21.43 13.81 -3.28
N TYR A 23 -22.42 14.62 -2.92
CA TYR A 23 -22.37 16.07 -3.12
C TYR A 23 -21.31 16.74 -2.27
N SER A 24 -21.20 16.37 -1.00
CA SER A 24 -20.15 16.89 -0.10
C SER A 24 -18.75 16.56 -0.59
N MET A 25 -18.57 15.36 -1.14
CA MET A 25 -17.30 14.91 -1.74
C MET A 25 -16.94 15.67 -3.00
N LYS A 26 -17.91 15.87 -3.91
CA LYS A 26 -17.67 16.67 -5.11
C LYS A 26 -17.29 18.11 -4.77
N ILE A 27 -17.92 18.70 -3.77
CA ILE A 27 -17.60 20.04 -3.26
C ILE A 27 -16.22 20.04 -2.60
N THR A 28 -15.91 19.06 -1.76
CA THR A 28 -14.60 18.93 -1.12
C THR A 28 -13.49 18.76 -2.17
N ARG A 29 -13.73 17.96 -3.22
CA ARG A 29 -12.80 17.81 -4.34
C ARG A 29 -12.62 19.09 -5.15
N PHE A 30 -13.72 19.84 -5.40
CA PHE A 30 -13.69 21.12 -6.08
C PHE A 30 -12.90 22.17 -5.26
N LEU A 31 -13.12 22.21 -3.94
CA LEU A 31 -12.41 23.13 -3.04
C LEU A 31 -10.96 22.69 -2.80
N ARG A 32 -10.65 21.39 -2.79
CA ARG A 32 -9.26 20.89 -2.73
C ARG A 32 -8.46 21.20 -3.99
N LYS A 33 -9.08 21.27 -5.18
CA LYS A 33 -8.42 21.78 -6.38
C LYS A 33 -8.02 23.26 -6.28
N GLY A 34 -8.66 24.01 -5.37
CA GLY A 34 -8.35 25.41 -5.09
C GLY A 34 -7.49 25.68 -3.84
N ASN A 35 -7.39 24.73 -2.90
CA ASN A 35 -6.67 24.88 -1.66
C ASN A 35 -6.08 23.52 -1.23
N THR A 36 -4.96 23.13 -1.81
CA THR A 36 -4.12 22.04 -1.32
C THR A 36 -3.25 22.54 -0.17
N SER A 37 -3.80 22.64 1.02
CA SER A 37 -3.03 22.95 2.23
C SER A 37 -3.05 21.79 3.24
N THR A 38 -2.92 20.57 2.80
CA THR A 38 -2.09 19.59 3.50
C THR A 38 -0.80 19.61 2.71
N VAL A 39 0.18 20.29 3.22
CA VAL A 39 1.50 20.44 2.61
C VAL A 39 2.13 19.06 2.61
N GLN A 40 1.90 18.29 1.55
CA GLN A 40 2.86 17.28 1.17
C GLN A 40 4.06 18.04 0.62
N PRO A 41 5.27 17.79 1.07
CA PRO A 41 6.43 18.50 0.59
C PRO A 41 6.56 18.29 -0.92
N ASN A 42 6.51 19.39 -1.67
CA ASN A 42 6.83 19.40 -3.09
C ASN A 42 8.35 19.54 -3.20
N LEU A 43 9.01 18.46 -3.59
CA LEU A 43 10.42 18.49 -3.94
C LEU A 43 10.56 18.96 -5.39
N THR A 44 11.33 20.03 -5.60
CA THR A 44 11.80 20.41 -6.94
C THR A 44 13.07 19.64 -7.23
N LEU A 45 13.02 18.71 -8.19
CA LEU A 45 14.14 17.82 -8.50
C LEU A 45 15.33 18.58 -9.07
N THR A 46 16.50 18.23 -8.59
CA THR A 46 17.83 18.68 -9.03
C THR A 46 18.60 17.52 -9.67
N GLN A 47 19.80 17.78 -10.18
CA GLN A 47 20.67 16.71 -10.67
C GLN A 47 21.14 15.75 -9.58
N GLU A 48 21.25 16.23 -8.34
CA GLU A 48 21.65 15.42 -7.18
C GLU A 48 20.58 14.41 -6.79
N ASP A 49 19.31 14.75 -7.01
CA ASP A 49 18.18 13.86 -6.71
C ASP A 49 18.03 12.70 -7.70
N MET A 50 18.85 12.67 -8.76
CA MET A 50 18.84 11.58 -9.75
C MET A 50 19.54 10.32 -9.23
N ILE A 51 20.12 10.34 -8.04
CA ILE A 51 20.77 9.20 -7.40
C ILE A 51 20.38 9.20 -5.91
N ALA A 52 19.76 8.13 -5.45
CA ALA A 52 19.47 7.97 -4.03
C ALA A 52 20.75 7.81 -3.21
N THR A 53 20.87 8.61 -2.15
CA THR A 53 22.02 8.59 -1.24
C THR A 53 21.59 8.62 0.23
N GLY A 54 22.50 8.30 1.15
CA GLY A 54 22.25 8.36 2.59
C GLY A 54 21.03 7.57 3.01
N THR A 55 20.24 8.13 3.92
CA THR A 55 19.07 7.47 4.50
C THR A 55 18.04 6.98 3.45
N LEU A 56 17.87 7.71 2.35
CA LEU A 56 16.98 7.27 1.28
C LEU A 56 17.48 5.98 0.61
N LYS A 57 18.80 5.87 0.37
CA LYS A 57 19.38 4.64 -0.17
C LYS A 57 19.26 3.47 0.80
N ASP A 58 19.35 3.71 2.10
CA ASP A 58 19.16 2.69 3.13
C ASP A 58 17.68 2.22 3.17
N ILE A 59 16.74 3.14 3.07
CA ILE A 59 15.30 2.85 2.95
C ILE A 59 15.05 1.97 1.72
N GLN A 60 15.54 2.36 0.54
CA GLN A 60 15.38 1.59 -0.70
C GLN A 60 16.05 0.23 -0.61
N SER A 61 17.22 0.14 0.03
CA SER A 61 17.91 -1.15 0.23
C SER A 61 17.12 -2.09 1.14
N LEU A 62 16.47 -1.56 2.16
CA LEU A 62 15.60 -2.35 3.03
C LEU A 62 14.32 -2.80 2.32
N TYR A 63 13.69 -1.93 1.51
CA TYR A 63 12.57 -2.32 0.65
C TYR A 63 12.93 -3.42 -0.34
N LEU A 64 14.13 -3.35 -0.92
CA LEU A 64 14.59 -4.38 -1.85
C LEU A 64 14.63 -5.77 -1.19
N GLU A 65 15.14 -5.85 0.04
CA GLU A 65 15.19 -7.12 0.77
C GLU A 65 13.79 -7.57 1.26
N LEU A 66 12.88 -6.64 1.55
CA LEU A 66 11.47 -6.98 1.81
C LEU A 66 10.78 -7.52 0.56
N LEU A 67 10.99 -6.91 -0.60
CA LEU A 67 10.48 -7.40 -1.89
C LEU A 67 10.98 -8.81 -2.18
N ARG A 68 12.28 -9.08 -1.98
CA ARG A 68 12.85 -10.43 -2.12
C ARG A 68 12.19 -11.43 -1.18
N PHE A 69 11.96 -11.04 0.07
CA PHE A 69 11.29 -11.92 1.04
C PHE A 69 9.87 -12.26 0.59
N ILE A 70 9.11 -11.27 0.12
CA ILE A 70 7.78 -11.50 -0.43
C ILE A 70 7.82 -12.36 -1.69
N ASP A 71 8.76 -12.11 -2.60
CA ASP A 71 8.95 -12.93 -3.81
C ASP A 71 9.24 -14.39 -3.47
N ASN A 72 10.16 -14.64 -2.52
CA ASN A 72 10.47 -15.97 -2.02
C ASN A 72 9.22 -16.67 -1.44
N VAL A 73 8.44 -15.96 -0.61
CA VAL A 73 7.18 -16.50 -0.06
C VAL A 73 6.19 -16.79 -1.17
N CYS A 74 6.00 -15.87 -2.12
CA CYS A 74 5.09 -16.06 -3.23
C CYS A 74 5.50 -17.27 -4.10
N ASN A 75 6.77 -17.39 -4.43
CA ASN A 75 7.28 -18.53 -5.20
C ASN A 75 7.08 -19.85 -4.45
N LYS A 76 7.34 -19.91 -3.16
CA LYS A 76 7.13 -21.11 -2.31
C LYS A 76 5.67 -21.58 -2.30
N TYR A 77 4.73 -20.66 -2.27
CA TYR A 77 3.30 -20.96 -2.19
C TYR A 77 2.58 -20.87 -3.51
N ASN A 78 3.32 -20.66 -4.63
CA ASN A 78 2.78 -20.49 -5.98
C ASN A 78 1.73 -19.38 -6.04
N LEU A 79 2.08 -18.20 -5.51
CA LEU A 79 1.25 -17.01 -5.52
C LEU A 79 1.75 -16.02 -6.57
N GLU A 80 0.82 -15.39 -7.29
CA GLU A 80 1.14 -14.35 -8.25
C GLU A 80 1.02 -12.95 -7.63
N TYR A 81 2.07 -12.16 -7.80
CA TYR A 81 2.10 -10.74 -7.51
C TYR A 81 2.75 -10.00 -8.67
N CYS A 82 2.65 -8.70 -8.71
CA CYS A 82 3.54 -7.87 -9.51
C CYS A 82 3.75 -6.48 -8.89
N LEU A 83 4.85 -5.84 -9.29
CA LEU A 83 5.11 -4.45 -8.93
C LEU A 83 4.00 -3.55 -9.46
N THR A 84 3.67 -2.49 -8.71
CA THR A 84 2.62 -1.54 -9.10
C THR A 84 3.05 -0.09 -8.84
N TYR A 85 2.29 0.85 -9.33
CA TYR A 85 2.43 2.30 -9.11
C TYR A 85 3.87 2.82 -9.29
N GLY A 86 4.41 3.53 -8.31
CA GLY A 86 5.76 4.09 -8.29
C GLY A 86 6.83 3.03 -8.44
N THR A 87 6.67 1.89 -7.77
CA THR A 87 7.60 0.78 -7.85
C THR A 87 7.68 0.17 -9.25
N LEU A 88 6.54 0.00 -9.93
CA LEU A 88 6.52 -0.43 -11.34
C LEU A 88 7.15 0.61 -12.26
N LEU A 89 6.84 1.89 -12.05
CA LEU A 89 7.46 2.98 -12.82
C LEU A 89 8.98 2.98 -12.65
N GLY A 90 9.45 2.74 -11.44
CA GLY A 90 10.87 2.56 -11.14
C GLY A 90 11.49 1.41 -11.93
N ALA A 91 10.87 0.24 -11.91
CA ALA A 91 11.33 -0.93 -12.67
C ALA A 91 11.50 -0.64 -14.18
N ILE A 92 10.54 0.05 -14.79
CA ILE A 92 10.53 0.28 -16.25
C ILE A 92 11.43 1.46 -16.64
N ARG A 93 11.48 2.53 -15.86
CA ARG A 93 12.21 3.76 -16.22
C ARG A 93 13.64 3.81 -15.67
N HIS A 94 13.88 3.17 -14.52
CA HIS A 94 15.16 3.26 -13.80
C HIS A 94 15.84 1.90 -13.57
N GLU A 95 15.22 0.79 -13.97
CA GLU A 95 15.66 -0.58 -13.66
C GLU A 95 15.86 -0.84 -12.15
N GLY A 96 15.09 -0.13 -11.31
CA GLY A 96 15.18 -0.14 -9.85
C GLY A 96 14.19 0.84 -9.25
N PHE A 97 14.47 1.36 -8.07
CA PHE A 97 13.66 2.41 -7.47
C PHE A 97 13.75 3.72 -8.26
N ILE A 98 12.68 4.51 -8.23
CA ILE A 98 12.78 5.92 -8.61
C ILE A 98 13.73 6.60 -7.62
N PRO A 99 14.74 7.36 -8.06
CA PRO A 99 15.82 7.84 -7.19
C PRO A 99 15.37 8.64 -5.95
N TRP A 100 14.24 9.34 -6.04
CA TRP A 100 13.69 10.17 -4.96
C TRP A 100 12.50 9.52 -4.22
N ASP A 101 12.15 8.28 -4.56
CA ASP A 101 10.99 7.59 -4.01
C ASP A 101 11.33 6.85 -2.72
N ASP A 102 10.48 6.98 -1.73
CA ASP A 102 10.66 6.43 -0.39
C ASP A 102 9.53 5.50 0.04
N ASP A 103 8.79 4.94 -0.91
CA ASP A 103 7.78 3.90 -0.70
C ASP A 103 7.96 2.68 -1.62
N CYS A 104 7.15 1.64 -1.40
CA CYS A 104 7.20 0.42 -2.18
C CYS A 104 5.85 -0.28 -2.21
N ASP A 105 5.38 -0.61 -3.43
CA ASP A 105 4.05 -1.10 -3.69
C ASP A 105 4.04 -2.35 -4.56
N ILE A 106 3.24 -3.34 -4.19
CA ILE A 106 2.90 -4.49 -5.03
C ILE A 106 1.39 -4.68 -5.10
N LEU A 107 0.92 -5.33 -6.16
CA LEU A 107 -0.46 -5.75 -6.29
C LEU A 107 -0.57 -7.28 -6.35
N MET A 108 -1.69 -7.79 -5.86
CA MET A 108 -2.05 -9.20 -5.97
C MET A 108 -3.54 -9.33 -6.28
N ILE A 109 -3.91 -10.35 -7.04
CA ILE A 109 -5.32 -10.71 -7.18
C ILE A 109 -5.83 -11.26 -5.85
N ARG A 110 -7.11 -11.03 -5.55
CA ARG A 110 -7.76 -11.32 -4.27
C ARG A 110 -7.47 -12.73 -3.74
N GLU A 111 -7.50 -13.74 -4.58
CA GLU A 111 -7.27 -15.12 -4.17
C GLU A 111 -5.86 -15.32 -3.62
N ASP A 112 -4.85 -14.84 -4.36
CA ASP A 112 -3.44 -14.90 -3.95
C ASP A 112 -3.16 -13.98 -2.76
N TYR A 113 -3.78 -12.80 -2.74
CA TYR A 113 -3.71 -11.86 -1.62
C TYR A 113 -4.25 -12.46 -0.32
N ASP A 114 -5.45 -13.06 -0.36
CA ASP A 114 -6.05 -13.70 0.82
C ASP A 114 -5.19 -14.89 1.27
N LYS A 115 -4.59 -15.63 0.32
CA LYS A 115 -3.67 -16.72 0.64
C LYS A 115 -2.37 -16.22 1.24
N LEU A 116 -1.82 -15.10 0.76
CA LEU A 116 -0.62 -14.48 1.36
C LEU A 116 -0.87 -14.09 2.80
N ILE A 117 -2.05 -13.53 3.13
CA ILE A 117 -2.44 -13.19 4.51
C ILE A 117 -2.38 -14.41 5.44
N GLU A 118 -2.72 -15.60 4.93
CA GLU A 118 -2.68 -16.84 5.73
C GLU A 118 -1.26 -17.39 5.94
N VAL A 119 -0.38 -17.25 4.93
CA VAL A 119 0.92 -17.94 4.92
C VAL A 119 2.06 -17.04 5.38
N LEU A 120 2.01 -15.74 5.10
CA LEU A 120 3.07 -14.79 5.44
C LEU A 120 3.41 -14.77 6.93
N PRO A 121 2.42 -14.78 7.83
CA PRO A 121 2.66 -14.89 9.25
C PRO A 121 3.43 -16.16 9.66
N LYS A 122 3.13 -17.29 9.01
CA LYS A 122 3.79 -18.56 9.28
C LYS A 122 5.27 -18.52 8.88
N GLU A 123 5.56 -17.87 7.74
CA GLU A 123 6.94 -17.69 7.28
C GLU A 123 7.71 -16.73 8.19
N ILE A 124 7.13 -15.59 8.58
CA ILE A 124 7.74 -14.66 9.54
C ILE A 124 8.09 -15.36 10.86
N ASN A 125 7.20 -16.19 11.38
CA ASN A 125 7.40 -16.88 12.67
C ASN A 125 8.53 -17.91 12.66
N LYS A 126 9.01 -18.37 11.52
CA LYS A 126 10.18 -19.27 11.43
C LYS A 126 11.47 -18.58 11.85
N TYR A 127 11.53 -17.27 11.76
CA TYR A 127 12.71 -16.48 12.02
C TYR A 127 12.49 -15.61 13.25
N LYS A 128 13.19 -15.88 14.34
CA LYS A 128 13.04 -15.15 15.60
C LYS A 128 13.13 -13.64 15.41
N PHE A 129 14.09 -13.18 14.63
CA PHE A 129 14.29 -11.76 14.39
C PHE A 129 13.12 -11.12 13.62
N LEU A 130 12.57 -11.79 12.60
CA LEU A 130 11.38 -11.29 11.89
C LEU A 130 10.18 -11.23 12.81
N LYS A 131 9.97 -12.29 13.61
CA LYS A 131 8.87 -12.34 14.59
C LYS A 131 8.92 -11.20 15.60
N GLU A 132 10.10 -10.80 16.01
CA GLU A 132 10.30 -9.75 17.03
C GLU A 132 10.29 -8.33 16.47
N ASN A 133 10.57 -8.13 15.19
CA ASN A 133 10.83 -6.80 14.61
C ASN A 133 9.98 -6.46 13.38
N CYS A 134 9.46 -7.46 12.67
CA CYS A 134 8.62 -7.26 11.50
C CYS A 134 7.16 -7.06 11.88
N ALA A 135 6.50 -6.15 11.21
CA ALA A 135 5.11 -5.83 11.45
C ALA A 135 4.24 -6.18 10.26
N LEU A 136 3.11 -6.80 10.53
CA LEU A 136 2.01 -6.92 9.59
C LEU A 136 0.84 -6.07 10.08
N THR A 137 0.35 -5.19 9.21
CA THR A 137 -0.81 -4.38 9.52
C THR A 137 -1.92 -4.62 8.51
N ARG A 138 -3.11 -4.80 8.99
CA ARG A 138 -4.37 -4.85 8.25
C ARG A 138 -5.47 -4.59 9.24
N LEU A 139 -6.54 -3.90 8.83
CA LEU A 139 -7.72 -3.78 9.67
C LEU A 139 -8.43 -5.14 9.72
N ILE A 140 -8.16 -5.92 10.76
CA ILE A 140 -8.78 -7.21 11.01
C ILE A 140 -9.59 -7.12 12.29
N ASN A 141 -10.68 -7.86 12.32
CA ASN A 141 -11.53 -7.98 13.49
C ASN A 141 -10.76 -8.66 14.63
N GLU A 142 -10.99 -8.22 15.88
CA GLU A 142 -10.38 -8.70 17.13
C GLU A 142 -10.40 -10.23 17.37
N LYS A 143 -11.08 -10.99 16.51
CA LYS A 143 -11.15 -12.45 16.59
C LYS A 143 -10.07 -13.18 15.78
N ASP A 144 -9.35 -12.50 14.92
CA ASP A 144 -8.23 -13.09 14.20
C ASP A 144 -6.95 -12.88 15.02
N ASN A 145 -6.73 -13.73 15.99
CA ASN A 145 -5.68 -13.69 17.03
C ASN A 145 -4.25 -13.48 16.52
N TYR A 146 -4.02 -13.62 15.23
CA TYR A 146 -2.68 -13.59 14.65
C TYR A 146 -2.11 -12.16 14.53
N PHE A 147 -2.91 -11.22 14.09
CA PHE A 147 -2.49 -9.80 13.92
C PHE A 147 -2.54 -9.04 15.25
N THR A 148 -3.29 -9.55 16.24
CA THR A 148 -3.32 -9.01 17.60
C THR A 148 -2.00 -9.23 18.33
N ASP A 149 -1.28 -10.32 18.05
CA ASP A 149 0.01 -10.60 18.70
C ASP A 149 1.14 -9.69 18.18
N LEU A 150 1.09 -9.28 16.92
CA LEU A 150 2.01 -8.26 16.39
C LEU A 150 1.68 -6.86 16.92
N ASN A 151 0.41 -6.54 17.13
CA ASN A 151 0.00 -5.32 17.83
C ASN A 151 0.50 -5.28 19.28
N ASN A 152 0.65 -6.42 19.96
CA ASN A 152 1.21 -6.49 21.33
C ASN A 152 2.71 -6.13 21.40
N ILE A 153 3.47 -6.35 20.33
CA ILE A 153 4.87 -5.89 20.25
C ILE A 153 4.88 -4.36 20.14
N TYR A 154 3.97 -3.80 19.37
CA TYR A 154 3.81 -2.35 19.20
C TYR A 154 3.34 -1.66 20.47
N ASP A 155 2.39 -2.24 21.19
CA ASP A 155 1.86 -1.68 22.46
C ASP A 155 2.92 -1.60 23.55
N LYS A 156 3.89 -2.51 23.57
CA LYS A 156 4.94 -2.56 24.60
C LYS A 156 6.07 -1.56 24.40
N GLU A 157 6.44 -1.27 23.14
CA GLU A 157 7.61 -0.43 22.86
C GLU A 157 7.27 1.05 22.62
N LEU A 158 6.07 1.36 22.13
CA LEU A 158 5.74 2.69 21.61
C LEU A 158 4.47 3.32 22.21
N GLY A 159 3.67 2.56 22.97
CA GLY A 159 2.35 3.01 23.43
C GLY A 159 1.32 3.14 22.29
N HIS A 160 0.12 2.63 22.52
CA HIS A 160 -0.96 2.49 21.50
C HIS A 160 -1.32 3.81 20.79
N GLU A 161 -1.28 4.94 21.51
CA GLU A 161 -1.67 6.24 20.96
C GLU A 161 -0.60 6.84 20.03
N GLU A 162 0.67 6.63 20.29
CA GLU A 162 1.75 7.15 19.44
C GLU A 162 1.87 6.40 18.12
N PHE A 163 1.62 5.09 18.13
CA PHE A 163 1.64 4.26 16.93
C PHE A 163 0.63 4.74 15.88
N PHE A 164 -0.60 5.02 16.28
CA PHE A 164 -1.66 5.47 15.36
C PHE A 164 -1.53 6.94 14.90
N LYS A 165 -0.67 7.72 15.53
CA LYS A 165 -0.35 9.10 15.12
C LYS A 165 0.73 9.17 14.06
N ARG A 166 1.42 8.05 13.76
CA ARG A 166 2.56 8.04 12.84
C ARG A 166 2.12 7.95 11.39
N PRO A 167 2.72 8.75 10.49
CA PRO A 167 2.40 8.62 9.07
C PRO A 167 2.78 7.22 8.57
N GLY A 168 1.81 6.55 7.99
CA GLY A 168 2.01 5.32 7.21
C GLY A 168 2.03 3.99 7.97
N LEU A 169 2.12 3.95 9.30
CA LEU A 169 1.88 2.75 10.08
C LEU A 169 0.66 2.99 10.97
N GLY A 170 -0.46 2.59 10.52
CA GLY A 170 -1.73 2.72 11.21
C GLY A 170 -2.67 1.64 10.76
N LYS A 171 -3.89 1.65 11.28
CA LYS A 171 -4.94 0.77 10.79
C LYS A 171 -5.06 0.91 9.28
N SER A 172 -4.53 -0.05 8.53
CA SER A 172 -4.73 -0.14 7.08
C SER A 172 -5.85 -1.12 6.77
N LEU A 173 -6.65 -0.82 5.74
CA LEU A 173 -7.65 -1.77 5.26
C LEU A 173 -7.02 -2.91 4.44
N PHE A 174 -5.83 -2.70 3.91
CA PHE A 174 -5.07 -3.67 3.14
C PHE A 174 -3.78 -4.08 3.86
N LEU A 175 -3.18 -5.16 3.40
CA LEU A 175 -1.98 -5.73 4.01
C LEU A 175 -0.78 -4.84 3.79
N GLN A 176 -0.05 -4.57 4.87
CA GLN A 176 1.26 -3.94 4.85
C GLN A 176 2.24 -4.81 5.63
N ILE A 177 3.46 -4.91 5.15
CA ILE A 177 4.57 -5.54 5.87
C ILE A 177 5.70 -4.53 6.03
N GLY A 178 6.30 -4.45 7.19
CA GLY A 178 7.39 -3.52 7.40
C GLY A 178 8.09 -3.64 8.73
N TRP A 179 8.86 -2.61 9.02
CA TRP A 179 9.61 -2.40 10.25
C TRP A 179 9.20 -1.12 10.93
N LEU A 180 9.34 -1.08 12.25
CA LEU A 180 9.05 0.12 13.03
C LEU A 180 10.27 1.01 13.24
N LYS A 181 11.43 0.38 13.38
CA LYS A 181 12.68 1.07 13.67
C LYS A 181 13.87 0.27 13.14
N PRO A 182 14.40 0.61 11.96
CA PRO A 182 13.98 1.74 11.10
C PRO A 182 12.57 1.57 10.53
N MET A 183 11.88 2.68 10.26
CA MET A 183 10.52 2.63 9.77
C MET A 183 10.47 2.55 8.25
N VAL A 184 9.99 1.43 7.74
CA VAL A 184 9.62 1.20 6.34
C VAL A 184 8.37 0.32 6.29
N LYS A 185 7.57 0.44 5.25
CA LYS A 185 6.42 -0.42 5.01
C LYS A 185 6.22 -0.66 3.51
N LEU A 186 6.11 -1.91 3.13
CA LEU A 186 5.71 -2.33 1.80
C LEU A 186 4.19 -2.50 1.76
N ASP A 187 3.56 -1.85 0.80
CA ASP A 187 2.11 -1.88 0.63
C ASP A 187 1.72 -2.97 -0.37
N ILE A 188 0.78 -3.85 0.04
CA ILE A 188 0.32 -4.98 -0.76
C ILE A 188 -1.17 -4.77 -1.07
N PHE A 189 -1.44 -4.34 -2.29
CA PHE A 189 -2.78 -3.95 -2.73
C PHE A 189 -3.56 -5.14 -3.29
N PRO A 190 -4.76 -5.45 -2.75
CA PRO A 190 -5.65 -6.40 -3.37
C PRO A 190 -6.31 -5.79 -4.61
N PHE A 191 -6.34 -6.57 -5.69
CA PHE A 191 -7.09 -6.29 -6.90
C PHE A 191 -8.13 -7.39 -7.12
N ASP A 192 -9.29 -6.99 -7.59
CA ASP A 192 -10.44 -7.87 -7.72
C ASP A 192 -10.89 -7.97 -9.17
N TYR A 193 -11.25 -9.18 -9.63
CA TYR A 193 -11.96 -9.33 -10.88
C TYR A 193 -13.33 -8.67 -10.79
N ILE A 194 -13.74 -7.99 -11.86
CA ILE A 194 -15.04 -7.32 -11.94
C ILE A 194 -15.80 -7.74 -13.19
N LYS A 195 -17.07 -8.03 -13.05
CA LYS A 195 -17.95 -8.39 -14.16
C LYS A 195 -18.15 -7.22 -15.11
N SER A 196 -18.14 -7.49 -16.42
CA SER A 196 -18.24 -6.46 -17.45
C SER A 196 -19.53 -5.61 -17.37
N ASP A 197 -20.64 -6.22 -16.98
CA ASP A 197 -21.94 -5.56 -16.78
C ASP A 197 -22.00 -4.68 -15.53
N SER A 198 -21.05 -4.86 -14.63
CA SER A 198 -20.99 -4.14 -13.34
C SER A 198 -20.05 -2.94 -13.36
N ILE A 199 -19.29 -2.70 -14.44
CA ILE A 199 -18.27 -1.64 -14.50
C ILE A 199 -18.86 -0.25 -14.27
N ASP A 200 -19.98 0.08 -14.91
CA ASP A 200 -20.62 1.39 -14.75
C ASP A 200 -21.20 1.58 -13.35
N TYR A 201 -21.73 0.51 -12.77
CA TYR A 201 -22.19 0.53 -11.39
C TYR A 201 -21.02 0.71 -10.42
N TYR A 202 -19.92 -0.01 -10.63
CA TYR A 202 -18.68 0.14 -9.86
C TYR A 202 -18.16 1.58 -9.91
N LYS A 203 -17.96 2.15 -11.10
CA LYS A 203 -17.48 3.53 -11.29
C LYS A 203 -18.33 4.58 -10.57
N LYS A 204 -19.64 4.35 -10.49
CA LYS A 204 -20.56 5.27 -9.81
C LYS A 204 -20.53 5.14 -8.29
N ASN A 205 -20.24 3.97 -7.77
CA ASN A 205 -20.46 3.64 -6.36
C ASN A 205 -19.17 3.36 -5.57
N TYR A 206 -18.02 3.14 -6.23
CA TYR A 206 -16.82 2.70 -5.53
C TYR A 206 -16.35 3.71 -4.47
N LEU A 207 -16.41 5.01 -4.76
CA LEU A 207 -16.05 6.06 -3.80
C LEU A 207 -16.90 6.00 -2.54
N VAL A 208 -18.21 5.76 -2.69
CA VAL A 208 -19.13 5.63 -1.56
C VAL A 208 -18.79 4.42 -0.72
N GLN A 209 -18.42 3.31 -1.37
CA GLN A 209 -18.03 2.10 -0.65
C GLN A 209 -16.67 2.24 0.03
N LYS A 210 -15.70 2.83 -0.64
CA LYS A 210 -14.40 3.18 -0.05
C LYS A 210 -14.54 3.97 1.23
N LEU A 211 -15.36 5.00 1.20
CA LEU A 211 -15.60 5.85 2.37
C LEU A 211 -16.41 5.12 3.46
N HIS A 212 -17.31 4.23 3.06
CA HIS A 212 -17.99 3.36 4.03
C HIS A 212 -16.97 2.51 4.80
N PHE A 213 -16.00 1.87 4.11
CA PHE A 213 -14.93 1.10 4.75
C PHE A 213 -14.02 1.98 5.59
N ARG A 214 -13.66 3.18 5.13
CA ARG A 214 -12.90 4.14 5.94
C ARG A 214 -13.61 4.53 7.22
N ASN A 215 -14.93 4.76 7.18
CA ASN A 215 -15.72 5.10 8.35
C ASN A 215 -15.91 3.92 9.33
N LEU A 216 -15.66 2.69 8.90
CA LEU A 216 -15.66 1.52 9.78
C LEU A 216 -14.39 1.43 10.65
N TYR A 217 -13.33 2.17 10.31
CA TYR A 217 -12.09 2.22 11.09
C TYR A 217 -12.31 2.57 12.56
N ASP A 218 -13.23 3.48 12.81
CA ASP A 218 -13.48 4.01 14.16
C ASP A 218 -14.51 3.17 14.96
N LYS A 219 -15.05 2.11 14.36
CA LYS A 219 -16.05 1.27 15.01
C LYS A 219 -15.43 0.02 15.62
N LYS A 220 -15.50 -0.11 16.94
CA LYS A 220 -14.92 -1.23 17.69
C LYS A 220 -15.55 -2.60 17.40
N ASP A 221 -16.81 -2.65 16.93
CA ASP A 221 -17.61 -3.88 16.85
C ASP A 221 -18.10 -4.19 15.43
N PHE A 222 -17.26 -4.12 14.40
CA PHE A 222 -17.71 -4.54 13.09
C PHE A 222 -16.93 -5.75 12.57
N SER A 223 -17.58 -6.62 11.81
CA SER A 223 -16.91 -7.69 11.08
C SER A 223 -16.52 -7.19 9.69
N PHE A 224 -15.21 -6.95 9.50
CA PHE A 224 -14.66 -6.56 8.19
C PHE A 224 -15.12 -7.55 7.11
N LYS A 225 -14.90 -8.84 7.33
CA LYS A 225 -15.26 -9.90 6.37
C LYS A 225 -16.74 -9.85 5.97
N LYS A 226 -17.65 -9.72 6.93
CA LYS A 226 -19.08 -9.67 6.65
C LYS A 226 -19.48 -8.45 5.81
N GLU A 227 -18.94 -7.27 6.13
CA GLU A 227 -19.22 -6.05 5.37
C GLU A 227 -18.53 -6.11 3.99
N PHE A 228 -17.32 -6.63 3.91
CA PHE A 228 -16.61 -6.84 2.66
C PHE A 228 -17.41 -7.77 1.73
N ASP A 229 -17.76 -8.96 2.16
CA ASP A 229 -18.50 -9.95 1.35
C ASP A 229 -19.81 -9.37 0.80
N LYS A 230 -20.52 -8.60 1.63
CA LYS A 230 -21.75 -7.91 1.22
C LYS A 230 -21.51 -6.87 0.12
N LYS A 231 -20.44 -6.08 0.25
CA LYS A 231 -20.11 -5.01 -0.70
C LYS A 231 -19.46 -5.54 -1.95
N PHE A 232 -18.61 -6.55 -1.82
CA PHE A 232 -17.94 -7.24 -2.90
C PHE A 232 -18.92 -7.68 -4.00
N LYS A 233 -19.94 -8.44 -3.61
CA LYS A 233 -20.99 -8.89 -4.54
C LYS A 233 -21.79 -7.71 -5.13
N LYS A 234 -22.12 -6.72 -4.30
CA LYS A 234 -22.92 -5.56 -4.72
C LYS A 234 -22.20 -4.72 -5.78
N LEU A 235 -20.87 -4.62 -5.71
CA LEU A 235 -20.06 -3.89 -6.70
C LEU A 235 -19.76 -4.69 -7.96
N GLY A 236 -20.18 -5.96 -8.03
CA GLY A 236 -19.97 -6.82 -9.18
C GLY A 236 -18.59 -7.48 -9.22
N PHE A 237 -17.87 -7.50 -8.10
CA PHE A 237 -16.61 -8.24 -7.98
C PHE A 237 -16.83 -9.75 -8.03
N SER A 238 -15.78 -10.46 -8.41
CA SER A 238 -15.77 -11.91 -8.59
C SER A 238 -14.46 -12.51 -8.08
N TYR A 239 -14.53 -13.68 -7.46
CA TYR A 239 -13.35 -14.50 -7.15
C TYR A 239 -12.89 -15.31 -8.38
N THR A 240 -13.75 -15.50 -9.37
CA THR A 240 -13.38 -16.17 -10.62
C THR A 240 -12.89 -15.17 -11.65
N PRO A 241 -11.89 -15.51 -12.47
CA PRO A 241 -11.36 -14.65 -13.51
C PRO A 241 -12.45 -14.06 -14.42
N THR A 242 -12.33 -12.78 -14.71
CA THR A 242 -13.14 -12.05 -15.67
C THR A 242 -12.24 -11.22 -16.57
N LYS A 243 -12.81 -10.59 -17.59
CA LYS A 243 -12.07 -9.76 -18.55
C LYS A 243 -11.49 -8.48 -17.93
N PHE A 244 -11.98 -8.06 -16.77
CA PHE A 244 -11.61 -6.80 -16.15
C PHE A 244 -11.20 -6.99 -14.71
N ILE A 245 -10.27 -6.13 -14.26
CA ILE A 245 -9.74 -6.05 -12.91
C ILE A 245 -9.94 -4.64 -12.40
N ALA A 246 -10.18 -4.48 -11.11
CA ALA A 246 -10.23 -3.21 -10.42
C ALA A 246 -9.50 -3.32 -9.08
N GLU A 247 -8.98 -2.20 -8.59
CA GLU A 247 -8.44 -2.11 -7.24
C GLU A 247 -9.52 -2.44 -6.21
N GLY A 248 -9.18 -3.22 -5.19
CA GLY A 248 -10.10 -3.63 -4.14
C GLY A 248 -10.68 -2.45 -3.38
N ILE A 249 -11.94 -2.58 -2.96
CA ILE A 249 -12.61 -1.52 -2.18
C ILE A 249 -11.97 -1.27 -0.82
N ASP A 250 -11.21 -2.22 -0.32
CA ASP A 250 -10.43 -2.17 0.91
C ASP A 250 -9.02 -1.58 0.73
N ALA A 251 -8.60 -1.35 -0.51
CA ALA A 251 -7.28 -0.83 -0.84
C ALA A 251 -7.28 0.51 -1.54
N SER A 252 -8.39 0.91 -2.12
CA SER A 252 -8.45 2.07 -2.99
C SER A 252 -8.11 3.38 -2.28
N PHE A 253 -7.02 4.02 -2.69
CA PHE A 253 -6.64 5.39 -2.30
C PHE A 253 -6.91 6.41 -3.39
N SER A 254 -6.95 5.99 -4.63
CA SER A 254 -7.11 6.87 -5.78
C SER A 254 -8.57 7.18 -6.07
N ASP A 255 -8.86 8.44 -6.33
CA ASP A 255 -10.18 8.87 -6.81
C ASP A 255 -10.37 8.65 -8.32
N ASN A 256 -9.35 8.18 -9.02
CA ASN A 256 -9.31 8.08 -10.49
C ASN A 256 -9.20 6.64 -11.01
N PHE A 257 -9.22 5.62 -10.15
CA PHE A 257 -9.07 4.25 -10.59
C PHE A 257 -10.29 3.75 -11.35
N ALA A 258 -10.09 3.46 -12.62
CA ALA A 258 -11.07 2.78 -13.45
C ALA A 258 -10.68 1.30 -13.59
N PRO A 259 -11.64 0.39 -13.70
CA PRO A 259 -11.36 -0.99 -14.09
C PRO A 259 -10.62 -1.02 -15.43
N PHE A 260 -9.67 -1.92 -15.54
CA PHE A 260 -8.87 -2.15 -16.74
C PHE A 260 -8.88 -3.64 -17.13
N LYS A 261 -8.38 -3.94 -18.32
CA LYS A 261 -8.37 -5.30 -18.82
C LYS A 261 -7.38 -6.18 -18.05
N GLU A 262 -7.78 -7.41 -17.77
CA GLU A 262 -6.97 -8.41 -17.07
C GLU A 262 -5.67 -8.71 -17.82
N ASP A 263 -5.68 -8.70 -19.16
CA ASP A 263 -4.50 -8.96 -19.99
C ASP A 263 -3.40 -7.90 -19.89
N LEU A 264 -3.65 -6.77 -19.22
CA LEU A 264 -2.59 -5.81 -18.85
C LEU A 264 -1.69 -6.35 -17.73
N ILE A 265 -2.23 -7.21 -16.85
CA ILE A 265 -1.49 -7.81 -15.73
C ILE A 265 -0.98 -9.20 -16.08
N PHE A 266 -1.83 -10.07 -16.63
CA PHE A 266 -1.54 -11.49 -16.83
C PHE A 266 -1.29 -11.88 -18.29
N PRO A 267 -0.44 -12.91 -18.51
CA PRO A 267 0.47 -13.51 -17.53
C PRO A 267 1.52 -12.51 -17.08
N THR A 268 1.94 -12.55 -15.81
CA THR A 268 3.01 -11.69 -15.32
C THR A 268 4.32 -11.94 -16.07
N THR A 269 5.16 -10.93 -16.14
CA THR A 269 6.51 -11.00 -16.72
C THR A 269 7.53 -10.70 -15.63
N THR A 270 8.82 -10.87 -15.91
CA THR A 270 9.89 -10.39 -15.04
C THR A 270 10.63 -9.23 -15.66
N LYS A 271 11.11 -8.32 -14.83
CA LYS A 271 11.97 -7.20 -15.22
C LYS A 271 13.09 -7.04 -14.21
N LYS A 272 14.19 -6.53 -14.67
CA LYS A 272 15.30 -6.11 -13.81
C LYS A 272 14.83 -5.05 -12.83
N PHE A 273 15.16 -5.23 -11.56
CA PHE A 273 14.95 -4.28 -10.48
C PHE A 273 16.15 -4.30 -9.55
N GLU A 274 16.98 -3.25 -9.60
CA GLU A 274 18.31 -3.20 -8.98
C GLU A 274 19.16 -4.40 -9.44
N GLN A 275 19.61 -5.27 -8.54
CA GLN A 275 20.38 -6.48 -8.86
C GLN A 275 19.53 -7.76 -9.03
N TYR A 276 18.20 -7.66 -8.95
CA TYR A 276 17.29 -8.81 -9.04
C TYR A 276 16.34 -8.69 -10.22
N GLU A 277 15.60 -9.75 -10.48
CA GLU A 277 14.47 -9.76 -11.37
C GLU A 277 13.19 -9.93 -10.54
N LEU A 278 12.19 -9.06 -10.74
CA LEU A 278 10.93 -9.08 -10.02
C LEU A 278 9.75 -9.15 -10.98
N LYS A 279 8.62 -9.69 -10.50
CA LYS A 279 7.41 -9.85 -11.29
C LYS A 279 6.78 -8.49 -11.61
N CYS A 280 6.47 -8.28 -12.88
CA CYS A 280 5.83 -7.08 -13.42
C CYS A 280 4.58 -7.45 -14.22
N PRO A 281 3.63 -6.52 -14.39
CA PRO A 281 2.50 -6.71 -15.29
C PRO A 281 2.93 -7.05 -16.72
N ASN A 282 2.12 -7.85 -17.41
CA ASN A 282 2.33 -8.25 -18.81
C ASN A 282 2.60 -7.06 -19.73
N LYS A 283 1.71 -6.06 -19.67
CA LYS A 283 1.80 -4.85 -20.50
C LYS A 283 2.11 -3.63 -19.64
N SER A 284 3.25 -3.69 -18.94
CA SER A 284 3.68 -2.67 -17.98
C SER A 284 3.65 -1.25 -18.57
N GLU A 285 4.10 -1.08 -19.83
CA GLU A 285 4.14 0.24 -20.47
C GLU A 285 2.74 0.79 -20.76
N GLU A 286 1.80 -0.08 -21.21
CA GLU A 286 0.41 0.34 -21.42
C GLU A 286 -0.26 0.74 -20.11
N LEU A 287 0.00 -0.02 -19.06
CA LEU A 287 -0.52 0.24 -17.71
C LEU A 287 0.02 1.56 -17.14
N LEU A 288 1.32 1.79 -17.25
CA LEU A 288 1.96 3.05 -16.81
C LEU A 288 1.47 4.25 -17.63
N LYS A 289 1.29 4.08 -18.94
CA LYS A 289 0.73 5.14 -19.78
C LYS A 289 -0.71 5.48 -19.39
N MET A 290 -1.49 4.47 -19.01
CA MET A 290 -2.86 4.68 -18.53
C MET A 290 -2.89 5.44 -17.20
N TRP A 291 -1.96 5.16 -16.28
CA TRP A 291 -1.94 5.78 -14.95
C TRP A 291 -1.26 7.15 -14.95
N TYR A 292 -0.14 7.30 -15.65
CA TYR A 292 0.76 8.46 -15.56
C TYR A 292 0.90 9.25 -16.87
N GLY A 293 0.28 8.79 -17.97
CA GLY A 293 0.42 9.48 -19.27
C GLY A 293 1.82 9.35 -19.84
N ASN A 294 2.56 10.45 -19.98
CA ASN A 294 3.95 10.44 -20.46
C ASN A 294 4.92 10.08 -19.32
N TYR A 295 4.83 8.83 -18.83
CA TYR A 295 5.57 8.33 -17.66
C TYR A 295 7.10 8.33 -17.82
N MET A 296 7.63 8.38 -19.04
CA MET A 296 9.08 8.45 -19.28
C MET A 296 9.65 9.84 -19.00
N GLU A 297 8.81 10.88 -19.02
CA GLU A 297 9.22 12.23 -18.67
C GLU A 297 9.40 12.37 -17.16
N ILE A 298 10.57 12.86 -16.75
CA ILE A 298 10.85 13.14 -15.34
C ILE A 298 10.13 14.44 -14.96
N PRO A 299 9.20 14.41 -13.98
CA PRO A 299 8.51 15.61 -13.55
C PRO A 299 9.48 16.57 -12.86
N LYS A 300 9.27 17.87 -13.04
CA LYS A 300 10.08 18.89 -12.36
C LYS A 300 9.86 18.92 -10.85
N ASN A 301 8.61 18.68 -10.44
CA ASN A 301 8.21 18.66 -9.03
C ASN A 301 7.54 17.33 -8.71
N VAL A 302 7.90 16.75 -7.59
CA VAL A 302 7.37 15.49 -7.08
C VAL A 302 6.86 15.64 -5.65
N VAL A 303 5.96 14.75 -5.27
CA VAL A 303 5.49 14.58 -3.89
C VAL A 303 6.22 13.38 -3.31
N ILE A 304 6.74 13.52 -2.09
CA ILE A 304 7.42 12.46 -1.35
C ILE A 304 6.71 12.19 -0.01
N HIS A 305 6.96 11.04 0.62
CA HIS A 305 6.25 10.61 1.84
C HIS A 305 6.93 11.02 3.16
N GLU A 306 8.05 11.70 3.14
CA GLU A 306 8.80 12.11 4.34
C GLU A 306 9.35 10.96 5.20
N TYR A 307 9.46 9.73 4.67
CA TYR A 307 10.01 8.61 5.45
C TYR A 307 11.48 8.84 5.84
N VAL A 308 12.23 9.57 5.03
CA VAL A 308 13.61 9.97 5.35
C VAL A 308 13.65 10.79 6.63
N GLU A 309 12.88 11.89 6.69
CA GLU A 309 12.86 12.78 7.85
C GLU A 309 12.24 12.10 9.08
N TYR A 310 11.26 11.24 8.84
CA TYR A 310 10.67 10.46 9.91
C TYR A 310 11.69 9.50 10.54
N ASN A 311 12.45 8.73 9.73
CA ASN A 311 13.51 7.87 10.25
C ASN A 311 14.57 8.65 11.02
N LYS A 312 15.02 9.81 10.52
CA LYS A 312 15.95 10.68 11.25
C LYS A 312 15.42 11.05 12.65
N SER A 313 14.12 11.25 12.79
CA SER A 313 13.48 11.57 14.07
C SER A 313 13.42 10.41 15.06
N LEU A 314 13.51 9.16 14.59
CA LEU A 314 13.44 7.96 15.43
C LEU A 314 14.77 7.63 16.15
N PHE A 315 15.87 8.20 15.70
CA PHE A 315 17.20 7.86 16.18
C PHE A 315 17.91 9.07 16.76
N GLU A 316 18.71 8.83 17.81
CA GLU A 316 19.47 9.88 18.50
C GLU A 316 20.64 10.43 17.65
N SER A 317 21.08 9.66 16.65
CA SER A 317 22.18 10.05 15.76
C SER A 317 22.10 9.29 14.44
N GLN A 318 22.68 9.88 13.38
CA GLN A 318 22.84 9.26 12.08
C GLN A 318 23.52 7.87 12.21
N LYS A 319 24.60 7.77 12.98
CA LYS A 319 25.33 6.52 13.18
C LYS A 319 24.44 5.40 13.74
N LYS A 320 23.60 5.69 14.75
CA LYS A 320 22.67 4.68 15.29
C LYS A 320 21.62 4.26 14.28
N MET A 321 21.19 5.19 13.45
CA MET A 321 20.24 4.90 12.37
C MET A 321 20.88 4.00 11.31
N ASP A 322 22.09 4.33 10.83
CA ASP A 322 22.82 3.55 9.84
C ASP A 322 23.09 2.11 10.35
N GLU A 323 23.55 1.97 11.59
CA GLU A 323 23.73 0.66 12.25
C GLU A 323 22.42 -0.16 12.31
N ALA A 324 21.28 0.49 12.54
CA ALA A 324 19.99 -0.18 12.57
C ALA A 324 19.54 -0.66 11.18
N PHE A 325 19.70 0.19 10.15
CA PHE A 325 19.42 -0.19 8.76
C PHE A 325 20.31 -1.34 8.32
N GLU A 326 21.63 -1.21 8.51
CA GLU A 326 22.61 -2.24 8.15
C GLU A 326 22.28 -3.59 8.80
N LYS A 327 21.95 -3.59 10.09
CA LYS A 327 21.56 -4.79 10.83
C LYS A 327 20.35 -5.48 10.22
N VAL A 328 19.29 -4.73 9.91
CA VAL A 328 18.04 -5.30 9.37
C VAL A 328 18.26 -5.79 7.94
N ILE A 329 18.91 -5.00 7.10
CA ILE A 329 19.22 -5.35 5.71
C ILE A 329 20.06 -6.64 5.66
N ASN A 330 21.14 -6.72 6.43
CA ASN A 330 22.00 -7.89 6.44
C ASN A 330 21.28 -9.15 6.96
N TYR A 331 20.39 -8.98 7.92
CA TYR A 331 19.58 -10.09 8.42
C TYR A 331 18.60 -10.60 7.37
N LEU A 332 17.88 -9.69 6.69
CA LEU A 332 16.98 -10.06 5.60
C LEU A 332 17.70 -10.70 4.42
N LYS A 333 18.86 -10.17 4.03
CA LYS A 333 19.72 -10.78 2.99
C LYS A 333 20.00 -12.23 3.31
N LYS A 334 20.46 -12.50 4.54
CA LYS A 334 20.75 -13.87 4.98
C LYS A 334 19.52 -14.77 4.90
N ILE A 335 18.36 -14.29 5.37
CA ILE A 335 17.10 -15.05 5.28
C ILE A 335 16.77 -15.32 3.81
N ASN A 336 16.86 -14.33 2.94
CA ASN A 336 16.52 -14.46 1.54
C ASN A 336 17.46 -15.41 0.78
N ASP A 337 18.75 -15.41 1.13
CA ASP A 337 19.74 -16.29 0.52
C ASP A 337 19.58 -17.75 0.97
N ASP A 338 19.11 -17.96 2.22
CA ASP A 338 18.87 -19.28 2.84
C ASP A 338 17.39 -19.73 2.72
N PHE A 339 16.54 -19.00 1.98
CA PHE A 339 15.11 -19.27 1.93
C PHE A 339 14.77 -20.57 1.19
N ASN A 340 14.09 -21.49 1.87
CA ASN A 340 13.68 -22.82 1.37
C ASN A 340 12.16 -23.04 1.43
#